data_5d13838997f6a06089d92305084e0d55
#
_entry.id   5d13838997f6a06089d92305084e0d55
#
_cell.length_a   1.000
_cell.length_b   1.000
_cell.length_c   1.000
_cell.angle_alpha   90.00
_cell.angle_beta   90.00
_cell.angle_gamma   90.00
#
_symmetry.space_group_name_H-M   'P 1'
#
loop_
_entity.id
_entity.type
_entity.pdbx_description
1 polymer ?
#
loop_
_entity_poly.entity_id
_entity_poly.type
_entity_poly.pdbx_seq_one_letter_code
_entity_poly.pdbx_strand_id
1 'polypeptide(L)'
;MFVVMVASECAPVAQAGGLGEVVFGLSRELELRGNAVEIILPKYDCMRYDRIAGLTVAYEDLWVPWYSGAIHCSVWFGFVEGRKCFFIEPHSQDRFFERGHLYGSVDDVFRFAFLSKAALEFMLRSNKRPEVIHCHDWQTALVPVLLYEMYRDLGMGDQRVCYTIHNFGHQGVAGEGVLWATGLTRPHHFYDYDRLRDEFNHAALNLMKGGVVYANFVTTVSPRHAWEAQYTEQGQGLGHTLHLHAVKFGGVLNGVDYDLWNPEIDPLIAARYGSEWIDGKYVNKQALRERFLLAQSFKPVVASIGRLDRQKGIDLIRHALFYALGQGRGTPVGTTAPGSFNGPAPSPSSRR
;
A
#
# COMPACT_ATOMS: atom_id res chain seq x y z
N MET A 1 -14.95 -16.55 -8.12
CA MET A 1 -15.34 -15.13 -8.19
C MET A 1 -14.35 -14.38 -9.10
N PHE A 2 -14.81 -13.30 -9.72
CA PHE A 2 -13.94 -12.36 -10.39
C PHE A 2 -13.66 -11.18 -9.46
N VAL A 3 -12.40 -10.94 -9.14
CA VAL A 3 -11.93 -9.90 -8.22
C VAL A 3 -11.04 -8.93 -8.97
N VAL A 4 -11.29 -7.64 -8.85
CA VAL A 4 -10.37 -6.60 -9.32
C VAL A 4 -9.79 -5.87 -8.11
N MET A 5 -8.48 -5.92 -7.94
CA MET A 5 -7.77 -5.14 -6.94
C MET A 5 -7.38 -3.79 -7.52
N VAL A 6 -7.69 -2.71 -6.83
CA VAL A 6 -7.22 -1.36 -7.16
C VAL A 6 -6.24 -0.93 -6.09
N ALA A 7 -5.01 -0.67 -6.48
CA ALA A 7 -3.94 -0.36 -5.54
C ALA A 7 -2.96 0.68 -6.10
N SER A 8 -2.23 1.34 -5.22
CA SER A 8 -1.13 2.23 -5.57
C SER A 8 0.22 1.52 -5.66
N GLU A 9 0.30 0.30 -5.11
CA GLU A 9 1.52 -0.53 -5.10
C GLU A 9 1.21 -1.98 -5.45
N CYS A 10 2.17 -2.65 -6.09
CA CYS A 10 2.24 -4.10 -6.23
C CYS A 10 3.70 -4.51 -6.35
N ALA A 11 4.17 -5.39 -5.47
CA ALA A 11 5.52 -5.94 -5.56
C ALA A 11 5.64 -6.89 -6.77
N PRO A 12 6.81 -6.99 -7.38
CA PRO A 12 8.02 -6.21 -7.17
C PRO A 12 8.12 -4.97 -8.06
N VAL A 13 7.07 -4.58 -8.78
CA VAL A 13 7.12 -3.55 -9.85
C VAL A 13 6.98 -2.13 -9.33
N ALA A 14 6.14 -1.91 -8.33
CA ALA A 14 5.93 -0.61 -7.68
C ALA A 14 5.76 -0.85 -6.19
N GLN A 15 6.76 -0.54 -5.40
CA GLN A 15 6.77 -0.85 -3.96
C GLN A 15 7.48 0.24 -3.16
N ALA A 16 6.79 0.79 -2.17
CA ALA A 16 7.36 1.68 -1.16
C ALA A 16 7.28 1.07 0.25
N GLY A 17 6.36 0.14 0.46
CA GLY A 17 6.11 -0.48 1.76
C GLY A 17 5.54 -1.90 1.66
N GLY A 18 4.94 -2.36 2.74
CA GLY A 18 4.35 -3.70 2.81
C GLY A 18 3.04 -3.85 2.04
N LEU A 19 2.40 -2.74 1.62
CA LEU A 19 1.17 -2.79 0.83
C LEU A 19 1.38 -3.54 -0.48
N GLY A 20 2.47 -3.25 -1.19
CA GLY A 20 2.81 -3.92 -2.45
C GLY A 20 2.95 -5.44 -2.31
N GLU A 21 3.57 -5.90 -1.21
CA GLU A 21 3.70 -7.34 -0.91
C GLU A 21 2.34 -7.98 -0.63
N VAL A 22 1.46 -7.29 0.08
CA VAL A 22 0.11 -7.80 0.38
C VAL A 22 -0.72 -7.91 -0.90
N VAL A 23 -0.72 -6.88 -1.75
CA VAL A 23 -1.47 -6.91 -3.02
C VAL A 23 -1.00 -8.05 -3.90
N PHE A 24 0.31 -8.23 -4.05
CA PHE A 24 0.90 -9.32 -4.81
C PHE A 24 0.57 -10.70 -4.20
N GLY A 25 0.86 -10.90 -2.91
CA GLY A 25 0.67 -12.18 -2.24
C GLY A 25 -0.80 -12.58 -2.16
N LEU A 26 -1.70 -11.66 -1.83
CA LEU A 26 -3.13 -11.93 -1.74
C LEU A 26 -3.73 -12.26 -3.11
N SER A 27 -3.33 -11.55 -4.17
CA SER A 27 -3.80 -11.86 -5.53
C SER A 27 -3.42 -13.29 -5.95
N ARG A 28 -2.17 -13.70 -5.67
CA ARG A 28 -1.69 -15.06 -5.91
C ARG A 28 -2.52 -16.09 -5.15
N GLU A 29 -2.72 -15.88 -3.84
CA GLU A 29 -3.46 -16.81 -3.00
C GLU A 29 -4.93 -16.94 -3.39
N LEU A 30 -5.56 -15.86 -3.83
CA LEU A 30 -6.93 -15.91 -4.34
C LEU A 30 -7.02 -16.69 -5.66
N GLU A 31 -6.05 -16.54 -6.57
CA GLU A 31 -6.00 -17.33 -7.81
C GLU A 31 -5.77 -18.81 -7.53
N LEU A 32 -4.88 -19.16 -6.61
CA LEU A 32 -4.66 -20.56 -6.19
C LEU A 32 -5.92 -21.19 -5.60
N ARG A 33 -6.85 -20.40 -5.09
CA ARG A 33 -8.16 -20.81 -4.60
C ARG A 33 -9.27 -20.78 -5.67
N GLY A 34 -8.88 -20.66 -6.94
CA GLY A 34 -9.81 -20.72 -8.08
C GLY A 34 -10.57 -19.44 -8.38
N ASN A 35 -10.11 -18.29 -7.90
CA ASN A 35 -10.68 -17.00 -8.27
C ASN A 35 -9.96 -16.42 -9.48
N ALA A 36 -10.66 -15.66 -10.32
CA ALA A 36 -10.03 -14.82 -11.33
C ALA A 36 -9.65 -13.49 -10.66
N VAL A 37 -8.38 -13.10 -10.74
CA VAL A 37 -7.90 -11.84 -10.14
C VAL A 37 -7.21 -10.98 -11.17
N GLU A 38 -7.53 -9.69 -11.17
CA GLU A 38 -6.83 -8.66 -11.94
C GLU A 38 -6.46 -7.52 -11.00
N ILE A 39 -5.32 -6.87 -11.30
CA ILE A 39 -4.81 -5.75 -10.49
C ILE A 39 -4.77 -4.51 -11.37
N ILE A 40 -5.32 -3.39 -10.89
CA ILE A 40 -5.24 -2.09 -11.54
C ILE A 40 -4.30 -1.19 -10.73
N LEU A 41 -3.29 -0.65 -11.40
CA LEU A 41 -2.21 0.16 -10.83
C LEU A 41 -2.03 1.45 -11.63
N PRO A 42 -1.45 2.52 -11.04
CA PRO A 42 -0.86 3.58 -11.82
C PRO A 42 0.34 3.08 -12.64
N LYS A 43 0.52 3.60 -13.85
CA LYS A 43 1.74 3.39 -14.62
C LYS A 43 2.78 4.45 -14.21
N TYR A 44 3.53 4.15 -13.16
CA TYR A 44 4.61 5.07 -12.74
C TYR A 44 5.83 4.98 -13.67
N ASP A 45 6.49 6.09 -13.91
CA ASP A 45 7.75 6.15 -14.65
C ASP A 45 8.91 5.41 -13.94
N CYS A 46 8.86 5.32 -12.61
CA CYS A 46 9.87 4.69 -11.78
C CYS A 46 9.62 3.19 -11.50
N MET A 47 8.66 2.55 -12.19
CA MET A 47 8.39 1.11 -12.00
C MET A 47 9.54 0.23 -12.51
N ARG A 48 9.59 -0.98 -11.97
CA ARG A 48 10.47 -2.05 -12.45
C ARG A 48 9.87 -2.70 -13.71
N TYR A 49 9.98 -2.02 -14.84
CA TYR A 49 9.48 -2.51 -16.13
C TYR A 49 10.12 -3.83 -16.56
N ASP A 50 11.35 -4.08 -16.11
CA ASP A 50 12.09 -5.36 -16.31
C ASP A 50 11.39 -6.56 -15.63
N ARG A 51 10.43 -6.33 -14.75
CA ARG A 51 9.65 -7.35 -14.04
C ARG A 51 8.24 -7.52 -14.59
N ILE A 52 7.92 -6.91 -15.72
CA ILE A 52 6.62 -7.00 -16.37
C ILE A 52 6.77 -7.76 -17.68
N ALA A 53 6.19 -8.96 -17.74
CA ALA A 53 6.21 -9.75 -18.96
C ALA A 53 5.03 -9.39 -19.88
N GLY A 54 5.28 -9.30 -21.18
CA GLY A 54 4.24 -9.11 -22.19
C GLY A 54 3.51 -7.76 -22.08
N LEU A 55 4.23 -6.70 -21.66
CA LEU A 55 3.63 -5.35 -21.53
C LEU A 55 3.17 -4.84 -22.91
N THR A 56 1.88 -4.59 -23.03
CA THR A 56 1.23 -4.10 -24.27
C THR A 56 0.07 -3.16 -23.93
N VAL A 57 -0.31 -2.32 -24.87
CA VAL A 57 -1.51 -1.48 -24.68
C VAL A 57 -2.76 -2.35 -24.84
N ALA A 58 -3.58 -2.38 -23.80
CA ALA A 58 -4.85 -3.12 -23.77
C ALA A 58 -6.06 -2.25 -24.10
N TYR A 59 -5.97 -0.94 -23.83
CA TYR A 59 -7.05 0.02 -24.11
C TYR A 59 -6.41 1.38 -24.39
N GLU A 60 -6.53 1.87 -25.64
CA GLU A 60 -5.80 3.07 -26.10
C GLU A 60 -6.53 4.37 -25.82
N ASP A 61 -7.85 4.35 -25.75
CA ASP A 61 -8.68 5.57 -25.81
C ASP A 61 -9.64 5.66 -24.61
N LEU A 62 -9.06 5.63 -23.40
CA LEU A 62 -9.82 5.81 -22.16
C LEU A 62 -9.90 7.29 -21.80
N TRP A 63 -11.10 7.89 -21.93
CA TRP A 63 -11.38 9.24 -21.49
C TRP A 63 -11.98 9.24 -20.09
N VAL A 64 -11.26 9.81 -19.14
CA VAL A 64 -11.68 9.91 -17.73
C VAL A 64 -12.19 11.33 -17.47
N PRO A 65 -13.48 11.53 -17.18
CA PRO A 65 -14.01 12.84 -16.83
C PRO A 65 -13.29 13.45 -15.63
N TRP A 66 -12.76 14.66 -15.78
CA TRP A 66 -11.98 15.32 -14.74
C TRP A 66 -12.24 16.83 -14.77
N TYR A 67 -12.68 17.42 -13.66
CA TYR A 67 -13.24 18.76 -13.63
C TYR A 67 -14.36 18.94 -14.68
N SER A 68 -14.27 20.01 -15.45
CA SER A 68 -15.21 20.31 -16.56
C SER A 68 -14.83 19.66 -17.89
N GLY A 69 -13.75 18.88 -17.91
CA GLY A 69 -13.24 18.22 -19.11
C GLY A 69 -13.04 16.72 -18.92
N ALA A 70 -12.04 16.18 -19.60
CA ALA A 70 -11.62 14.80 -19.47
C ALA A 70 -10.12 14.67 -19.73
N ILE A 71 -9.49 13.69 -19.09
CA ILE A 71 -8.10 13.30 -19.33
C ILE A 71 -8.09 12.02 -20.16
N HIS A 72 -7.37 12.07 -21.27
CA HIS A 72 -7.09 10.88 -22.06
C HIS A 72 -6.08 9.98 -21.36
N CYS A 73 -6.32 8.67 -21.38
CA CYS A 73 -5.44 7.67 -20.78
C CYS A 73 -5.24 6.49 -21.73
N SER A 74 -4.06 5.91 -21.70
CA SER A 74 -3.81 4.55 -22.18
C SER A 74 -3.82 3.59 -21.00
N VAL A 75 -4.38 2.40 -21.19
CA VAL A 75 -4.29 1.32 -20.19
C VAL A 75 -3.43 0.20 -20.75
N TRP A 76 -2.34 -0.06 -20.08
CA TRP A 76 -1.40 -1.12 -20.43
C TRP A 76 -1.75 -2.40 -19.69
N PHE A 77 -1.48 -3.53 -20.30
CA PHE A 77 -1.62 -4.84 -19.70
C PHE A 77 -0.26 -5.55 -19.69
N GLY A 78 0.02 -6.29 -18.63
CA GLY A 78 1.19 -7.15 -18.53
C GLY A 78 1.09 -8.11 -17.36
N PHE A 79 2.02 -9.05 -17.30
CA PHE A 79 2.10 -10.02 -16.20
C PHE A 79 3.24 -9.67 -15.26
N VAL A 80 2.91 -9.49 -13.99
CA VAL A 80 3.87 -9.32 -12.89
C VAL A 80 4.02 -10.67 -12.19
N GLU A 81 5.09 -11.39 -12.48
CA GLU A 81 5.32 -12.74 -11.96
C GLU A 81 4.07 -13.64 -12.06
N GLY A 82 3.40 -13.59 -13.21
CA GLY A 82 2.19 -14.34 -13.50
C GLY A 82 0.89 -13.67 -13.09
N ARG A 83 0.88 -12.56 -12.36
CA ARG A 83 -0.34 -11.79 -11.99
C ARG A 83 -0.74 -10.87 -13.12
N LYS A 84 -2.04 -10.86 -13.46
CA LYS A 84 -2.62 -9.99 -14.50
C LYS A 84 -2.71 -8.56 -13.97
N CYS A 85 -1.93 -7.66 -14.52
CA CYS A 85 -1.88 -6.26 -14.11
C CYS A 85 -2.28 -5.33 -15.26
N PHE A 86 -3.10 -4.33 -14.93
CA PHE A 86 -3.45 -3.20 -15.80
C PHE A 86 -2.82 -1.94 -15.21
N PHE A 87 -2.15 -1.17 -16.05
CA PHE A 87 -1.45 0.04 -15.65
C PHE A 87 -2.08 1.24 -16.34
N ILE A 88 -2.62 2.17 -15.57
CA ILE A 88 -3.27 3.39 -16.07
C ILE A 88 -2.21 4.47 -16.30
N GLU A 89 -2.09 4.93 -17.51
CA GLU A 89 -1.21 6.00 -17.97
C GLU A 89 -2.02 7.22 -18.39
N PRO A 90 -2.19 8.23 -17.55
CA PRO A 90 -2.86 9.47 -17.92
C PRO A 90 -1.94 10.37 -18.74
N HIS A 91 -2.42 10.86 -19.88
CA HIS A 91 -1.73 11.84 -20.73
C HIS A 91 -2.12 13.25 -20.29
N SER A 92 -1.74 13.63 -19.08
CA SER A 92 -2.05 14.91 -18.46
C SER A 92 -0.81 15.79 -18.35
N GLN A 93 -0.99 17.12 -18.51
CA GLN A 93 0.07 18.09 -18.23
C GLN A 93 0.54 18.04 -16.78
N ASP A 94 -0.32 17.61 -15.85
CA ASP A 94 0.02 17.43 -14.44
C ASP A 94 0.97 16.25 -14.19
N ARG A 95 1.21 15.39 -15.20
CA ARG A 95 2.13 14.25 -15.12
C ARG A 95 1.92 13.40 -13.86
N PHE A 96 0.68 12.99 -13.59
CA PHE A 96 0.28 12.39 -12.32
C PHE A 96 1.18 11.24 -11.83
N PHE A 97 1.63 10.36 -12.72
CA PHE A 97 2.44 9.20 -12.36
C PHE A 97 3.85 9.19 -12.97
N GLU A 98 4.28 10.32 -13.52
CA GLU A 98 5.61 10.53 -14.09
C GLU A 98 6.43 11.49 -13.23
N ARG A 99 6.73 11.09 -11.99
CA ARG A 99 7.37 11.94 -10.97
C ARG A 99 8.64 11.34 -10.37
N GLY A 100 9.09 10.16 -10.85
CA GLY A 100 10.26 9.44 -10.31
C GLY A 100 10.03 8.84 -8.92
N HIS A 101 8.82 8.92 -8.37
CA HIS A 101 8.47 8.37 -7.05
C HIS A 101 6.98 8.04 -6.96
N LEU A 102 6.62 7.16 -6.02
CA LEU A 102 5.24 6.74 -5.83
C LEU A 102 4.43 7.76 -5.01
N TYR A 103 5.02 8.35 -3.98
CA TYR A 103 4.36 9.20 -3.00
C TYR A 103 5.20 10.43 -2.67
N GLY A 104 4.56 11.42 -2.04
CA GLY A 104 5.21 12.61 -1.49
C GLY A 104 5.05 13.87 -2.34
N SER A 105 4.18 13.86 -3.34
CA SER A 105 3.79 15.07 -4.08
C SER A 105 2.71 15.84 -3.33
N VAL A 106 2.71 17.15 -3.45
CA VAL A 106 1.72 18.03 -2.81
C VAL A 106 0.28 17.78 -3.30
N ASP A 107 0.14 17.23 -4.50
CA ASP A 107 -1.11 16.90 -5.16
C ASP A 107 -1.46 15.40 -5.11
N ASP A 108 -0.84 14.63 -4.22
CA ASP A 108 -1.08 13.18 -4.11
C ASP A 108 -2.57 12.85 -3.98
N VAL A 109 -3.35 13.67 -3.27
CA VAL A 109 -4.78 13.45 -3.13
C VAL A 109 -5.49 13.49 -4.48
N PHE A 110 -5.13 14.44 -5.34
CA PHE A 110 -5.72 14.55 -6.69
C PHE A 110 -5.29 13.42 -7.63
N ARG A 111 -3.99 13.05 -7.60
CA ARG A 111 -3.48 11.94 -8.44
C ARG A 111 -4.19 10.63 -8.10
N PHE A 112 -4.38 10.33 -6.82
CA PHE A 112 -5.02 9.08 -6.39
C PHE A 112 -6.56 9.14 -6.43
N ALA A 113 -7.15 10.32 -6.30
CA ALA A 113 -8.56 10.53 -6.65
C ALA A 113 -8.79 10.27 -8.15
N PHE A 114 -7.86 10.72 -9.00
CA PHE A 114 -7.88 10.41 -10.43
C PHE A 114 -7.75 8.90 -10.68
N LEU A 115 -6.79 8.21 -10.03
CA LEU A 115 -6.66 6.74 -10.13
C LEU A 115 -7.97 6.02 -9.80
N SER A 116 -8.61 6.42 -8.69
CA SER A 116 -9.88 5.83 -8.26
C SER A 116 -10.97 5.95 -9.31
N LYS A 117 -11.07 7.12 -9.94
CA LYS A 117 -12.04 7.36 -11.02
C LYS A 117 -11.66 6.64 -12.31
N ALA A 118 -10.39 6.69 -12.70
CA ALA A 118 -9.88 6.04 -13.90
C ALA A 118 -10.04 4.51 -13.86
N ALA A 119 -9.86 3.91 -12.69
CA ALA A 119 -10.10 2.48 -12.49
C ALA A 119 -11.57 2.09 -12.74
N LEU A 120 -12.52 2.88 -12.23
CA LEU A 120 -13.94 2.67 -12.46
C LEU A 120 -14.32 2.91 -13.93
N GLU A 121 -13.80 3.98 -14.53
CA GLU A 121 -14.05 4.28 -15.94
C GLU A 121 -13.50 3.17 -16.85
N PHE A 122 -12.30 2.66 -16.56
CA PHE A 122 -11.72 1.53 -17.27
C PHE A 122 -12.60 0.27 -17.15
N MET A 123 -13.02 -0.08 -15.95
CA MET A 123 -13.91 -1.24 -15.75
C MET A 123 -15.23 -1.07 -16.50
N LEU A 124 -15.84 0.13 -16.45
CA LEU A 124 -17.08 0.45 -17.14
C LEU A 124 -16.92 0.32 -18.67
N ARG A 125 -15.90 0.98 -19.25
CA ARG A 125 -15.69 1.04 -20.72
C ARG A 125 -15.22 -0.27 -21.32
N SER A 126 -14.41 -1.02 -20.58
CA SER A 126 -13.96 -2.36 -21.01
C SER A 126 -14.96 -3.48 -20.69
N ASN A 127 -16.15 -3.13 -20.19
CA ASN A 127 -17.18 -4.06 -19.75
C ASN A 127 -16.68 -5.11 -18.72
N LYS A 128 -15.71 -4.75 -17.87
CA LYS A 128 -15.29 -5.56 -16.74
C LYS A 128 -16.31 -5.44 -15.62
N ARG A 129 -16.86 -6.57 -15.22
CA ARG A 129 -17.88 -6.63 -14.16
C ARG A 129 -17.41 -7.57 -13.04
N PRO A 130 -16.43 -7.15 -12.19
CA PRO A 130 -16.00 -7.95 -11.07
C PRO A 130 -17.14 -8.12 -10.06
N GLU A 131 -17.19 -9.24 -9.39
CA GLU A 131 -18.08 -9.45 -8.23
C GLU A 131 -17.56 -8.64 -7.02
N VAL A 132 -16.23 -8.52 -6.90
CA VAL A 132 -15.58 -7.76 -5.84
C VAL A 132 -14.53 -6.81 -6.40
N ILE A 133 -14.61 -5.54 -5.99
CA ILE A 133 -13.54 -4.56 -6.16
C ILE A 133 -12.82 -4.46 -4.81
N HIS A 134 -11.54 -4.81 -4.75
CA HIS A 134 -10.75 -4.74 -3.53
C HIS A 134 -9.83 -3.51 -3.57
N CYS A 135 -10.08 -2.58 -2.68
CA CYS A 135 -9.37 -1.30 -2.59
C CYS A 135 -8.41 -1.30 -1.40
N HIS A 136 -7.30 -0.58 -1.52
CA HIS A 136 -6.22 -0.59 -0.53
C HIS A 136 -5.78 0.83 -0.17
N ASP A 137 -5.83 1.16 1.12
CA ASP A 137 -5.46 2.44 1.72
C ASP A 137 -6.19 3.66 1.13
N TRP A 138 -5.84 4.87 1.61
CA TRP A 138 -6.50 6.11 1.23
C TRP A 138 -6.41 6.44 -0.26
N GLN A 139 -5.37 5.94 -0.94
CA GLN A 139 -5.16 6.16 -2.36
C GLN A 139 -6.28 5.61 -3.24
N THR A 140 -7.01 4.63 -2.76
CA THR A 140 -8.13 4.02 -3.49
C THR A 140 -9.47 4.15 -2.77
N ALA A 141 -9.49 4.93 -1.69
CA ALA A 141 -10.66 5.10 -0.84
C ALA A 141 -11.84 5.80 -1.55
N LEU A 142 -11.60 6.55 -2.61
CA LEU A 142 -12.68 7.14 -3.40
C LEU A 142 -13.37 6.14 -4.34
N VAL A 143 -12.79 4.97 -4.61
CA VAL A 143 -13.46 3.95 -5.45
C VAL A 143 -14.85 3.60 -4.93
N PRO A 144 -15.07 3.20 -3.67
CA PRO A 144 -16.41 2.91 -3.18
C PRO A 144 -17.34 4.13 -3.16
N VAL A 145 -16.82 5.32 -2.91
CA VAL A 145 -17.62 6.56 -2.93
C VAL A 145 -18.13 6.84 -4.35
N LEU A 146 -17.23 6.85 -5.32
CA LEU A 146 -17.57 7.10 -6.73
C LEU A 146 -18.47 6.00 -7.29
N LEU A 147 -18.20 4.73 -6.96
CA LEU A 147 -19.00 3.60 -7.38
C LEU A 147 -20.46 3.79 -6.97
N TYR A 148 -20.71 4.11 -5.70
CA TYR A 148 -22.03 4.28 -5.15
C TYR A 148 -22.73 5.55 -5.67
N GLU A 149 -22.03 6.69 -5.70
CA GLU A 149 -22.62 8.01 -6.00
C GLU A 149 -22.77 8.28 -7.50
N MET A 150 -21.98 7.60 -8.37
CA MET A 150 -21.93 7.90 -9.81
C MET A 150 -22.06 6.66 -10.70
N TYR A 151 -21.30 5.60 -10.45
CA TYR A 151 -21.18 4.47 -11.38
C TYR A 151 -22.26 3.41 -11.20
N ARG A 152 -22.92 3.35 -10.05
CA ARG A 152 -24.04 2.44 -9.82
C ARG A 152 -25.12 2.59 -10.87
N ASP A 153 -25.52 3.81 -11.15
CA ASP A 153 -26.59 4.13 -12.11
C ASP A 153 -26.12 3.99 -13.57
N LEU A 154 -24.81 3.82 -13.79
CA LEU A 154 -24.20 3.50 -15.09
C LEU A 154 -24.03 1.99 -15.33
N GLY A 155 -24.66 1.14 -14.51
CA GLY A 155 -24.61 -0.32 -14.65
C GLY A 155 -23.48 -1.00 -13.86
N MET A 156 -22.95 -0.34 -12.83
CA MET A 156 -21.98 -0.92 -11.87
C MET A 156 -22.59 -1.02 -10.46
N GLY A 157 -23.87 -1.39 -10.33
CA GLY A 157 -24.57 -1.48 -9.05
C GLY A 157 -24.41 -2.81 -8.30
N ASP A 158 -24.01 -3.85 -8.99
CA ASP A 158 -23.92 -5.20 -8.43
C ASP A 158 -22.54 -5.49 -7.78
N GLN A 159 -21.53 -4.67 -8.06
CA GLN A 159 -20.19 -4.82 -7.53
C GLN A 159 -20.17 -4.58 -6.02
N ARG A 160 -19.42 -5.40 -5.29
CA ARG A 160 -19.17 -5.23 -3.86
C ARG A 160 -17.75 -4.72 -3.65
N VAL A 161 -17.58 -3.79 -2.73
CA VAL A 161 -16.26 -3.25 -2.40
C VAL A 161 -15.78 -3.82 -1.08
N CYS A 162 -14.60 -4.46 -1.11
CA CYS A 162 -13.78 -4.71 0.06
C CYS A 162 -12.72 -3.61 0.15
N TYR A 163 -12.57 -2.99 1.31
CA TYR A 163 -11.61 -1.92 1.53
C TYR A 163 -10.66 -2.28 2.66
N THR A 164 -9.37 -2.40 2.37
CA THR A 164 -8.34 -2.74 3.36
C THR A 164 -7.51 -1.52 3.72
N ILE A 165 -7.43 -1.22 5.02
CA ILE A 165 -6.60 -0.17 5.60
C ILE A 165 -5.33 -0.81 6.16
N HIS A 166 -4.18 -0.47 5.55
CA HIS A 166 -2.86 -0.92 6.01
C HIS A 166 -2.23 0.07 6.98
N ASN A 167 -2.53 1.37 6.82
CA ASN A 167 -1.94 2.42 7.65
C ASN A 167 -2.93 3.56 7.91
N PHE A 168 -3.41 3.71 9.14
CA PHE A 168 -4.30 4.79 9.56
C PHE A 168 -3.62 6.16 9.64
N GLY A 169 -2.29 6.23 9.63
CA GLY A 169 -1.55 7.48 9.72
C GLY A 169 -1.63 8.39 8.49
N HIS A 170 -2.09 7.86 7.36
CA HIS A 170 -2.27 8.60 6.12
C HIS A 170 -3.69 8.39 5.61
N GLN A 171 -4.49 9.44 5.56
CA GLN A 171 -5.93 9.32 5.34
C GLN A 171 -6.45 10.06 4.09
N GLY A 172 -5.56 10.77 3.36
CA GLY A 172 -5.97 11.51 2.19
C GLY A 172 -6.90 12.67 2.53
N VAL A 173 -6.52 13.50 3.51
CA VAL A 173 -7.30 14.68 3.91
C VAL A 173 -7.13 15.78 2.88
N ALA A 174 -8.23 16.33 2.37
CA ALA A 174 -8.26 17.30 1.30
C ALA A 174 -9.38 18.33 1.45
N GLY A 175 -9.26 19.43 0.72
CA GLY A 175 -10.35 20.40 0.56
C GLY A 175 -11.38 19.98 -0.50
N GLU A 176 -12.38 20.81 -0.69
CA GLU A 176 -13.53 20.61 -1.61
C GLU A 176 -13.12 20.37 -3.07
N GLY A 177 -11.94 20.85 -3.49
CA GLY A 177 -11.47 20.72 -4.87
C GLY A 177 -11.46 19.28 -5.38
N VAL A 178 -11.28 18.28 -4.50
CA VAL A 178 -11.31 16.86 -4.88
C VAL A 178 -12.71 16.41 -5.34
N LEU A 179 -13.77 16.97 -4.78
CA LEU A 179 -15.15 16.72 -5.21
C LEU A 179 -15.38 17.27 -6.61
N TRP A 180 -14.99 18.53 -6.84
CA TRP A 180 -15.09 19.16 -8.14
C TRP A 180 -14.29 18.41 -9.21
N ALA A 181 -13.08 18.01 -8.90
CA ALA A 181 -12.23 17.27 -9.81
C ALA A 181 -12.86 15.93 -10.22
N THR A 182 -13.46 15.23 -9.28
CA THR A 182 -14.07 13.91 -9.52
C THR A 182 -15.51 13.99 -10.05
N GLY A 183 -16.15 15.16 -10.02
CA GLY A 183 -17.53 15.35 -10.45
C GLY A 183 -18.58 15.05 -9.38
N LEU A 184 -18.18 15.00 -8.11
CA LEU A 184 -19.11 14.87 -6.98
C LEU A 184 -19.71 16.25 -6.66
N THR A 185 -20.86 16.56 -7.21
CA THR A 185 -21.43 17.93 -7.29
C THR A 185 -22.24 18.36 -6.07
N ARG A 186 -22.29 17.55 -5.02
CA ARG A 186 -23.11 17.86 -3.80
C ARG A 186 -22.20 18.02 -2.58
N PRO A 187 -21.43 19.13 -2.43
CA PRO A 187 -20.45 19.27 -1.34
C PRO A 187 -21.08 19.07 0.05
N HIS A 188 -22.25 19.69 0.32
CA HIS A 188 -22.93 19.54 1.61
C HIS A 188 -23.20 18.10 1.99
N HIS A 189 -23.49 17.23 1.03
CA HIS A 189 -23.68 15.81 1.27
C HIS A 189 -22.41 15.12 1.77
N PHE A 190 -21.24 15.51 1.24
CA PHE A 190 -19.95 14.89 1.61
C PHE A 190 -19.33 15.49 2.86
N TYR A 191 -19.63 16.76 3.17
CA TYR A 191 -19.22 17.42 4.42
C TYR A 191 -20.09 17.03 5.61
N ASP A 192 -21.02 16.10 5.45
CA ASP A 192 -21.75 15.50 6.56
C ASP A 192 -20.81 14.69 7.45
N TYR A 193 -21.07 14.75 8.78
CA TYR A 193 -20.26 14.04 9.77
C TYR A 193 -20.21 12.53 9.50
N ASP A 194 -21.33 11.95 9.12
CA ASP A 194 -21.46 10.51 8.88
C ASP A 194 -20.93 10.09 7.48
N ARG A 195 -20.27 10.99 6.75
CA ARG A 195 -19.76 10.72 5.39
C ARG A 195 -18.25 10.94 5.32
N LEU A 196 -17.79 12.05 4.72
CA LEU A 196 -16.38 12.28 4.45
C LEU A 196 -15.77 13.39 5.30
N ARG A 197 -16.57 14.15 6.08
CA ARG A 197 -15.99 15.25 6.88
C ARG A 197 -14.91 14.73 7.81
N ASP A 198 -13.74 15.37 7.78
CA ASP A 198 -12.61 15.02 8.63
C ASP A 198 -12.92 15.31 10.11
N GLU A 199 -12.41 14.45 11.00
CA GLU A 199 -12.70 14.52 12.43
C GLU A 199 -11.99 15.71 13.10
N PHE A 200 -10.77 16.03 12.66
CA PHE A 200 -9.95 17.08 13.27
C PHE A 200 -10.07 18.41 12.52
N ASN A 201 -10.32 18.37 11.22
CA ASN A 201 -10.47 19.55 10.39
C ASN A 201 -11.84 19.53 9.69
N HIS A 202 -12.84 20.09 10.30
CA HIS A 202 -14.21 20.09 9.79
C HIS A 202 -14.39 20.85 8.46
N ALA A 203 -13.41 21.63 8.03
CA ALA A 203 -13.36 22.27 6.71
C ALA A 203 -12.71 21.37 5.64
N ALA A 204 -12.31 20.16 6.00
CA ALA A 204 -11.70 19.20 5.09
C ALA A 204 -12.52 17.91 4.98
N LEU A 205 -12.22 17.16 3.91
CA LEU A 205 -12.74 15.84 3.64
C LEU A 205 -11.64 14.82 3.92
N ASN A 206 -12.02 13.68 4.48
CA ASN A 206 -11.15 12.55 4.74
C ASN A 206 -11.54 11.40 3.80
N LEU A 207 -10.68 11.11 2.83
CA LEU A 207 -10.98 10.10 1.81
C LEU A 207 -11.05 8.70 2.41
N MET A 208 -10.17 8.37 3.35
CA MET A 208 -10.20 7.08 4.05
C MET A 208 -11.52 6.87 4.78
N LYS A 209 -12.04 7.91 5.44
CA LYS A 209 -13.38 7.88 6.06
C LYS A 209 -14.46 7.54 5.04
N GLY A 210 -14.40 8.17 3.86
CA GLY A 210 -15.29 7.84 2.74
C GLY A 210 -15.21 6.37 2.35
N GLY A 211 -13.99 5.83 2.24
CA GLY A 211 -13.77 4.42 1.99
C GLY A 211 -14.44 3.52 3.02
N VAL A 212 -14.31 3.83 4.31
CA VAL A 212 -14.97 3.11 5.41
C VAL A 212 -16.50 3.19 5.30
N VAL A 213 -17.04 4.37 5.06
CA VAL A 213 -18.49 4.59 5.03
C VAL A 213 -19.15 3.86 3.85
N TYR A 214 -18.56 3.94 2.67
CA TYR A 214 -19.18 3.47 1.42
C TYR A 214 -18.83 2.02 1.05
N ALA A 215 -17.75 1.43 1.55
CA ALA A 215 -17.42 0.02 1.26
C ALA A 215 -18.44 -0.94 1.89
N ASN A 216 -18.60 -2.11 1.27
CA ASN A 216 -19.45 -3.18 1.78
C ASN A 216 -18.79 -3.93 2.93
N PHE A 217 -17.47 -4.09 2.89
CA PHE A 217 -16.66 -4.66 3.95
C PHE A 217 -15.34 -3.92 4.09
N VAL A 218 -14.92 -3.69 5.33
CA VAL A 218 -13.68 -2.97 5.66
C VAL A 218 -12.78 -3.88 6.48
N THR A 219 -11.51 -3.95 6.13
CA THR A 219 -10.53 -4.71 6.88
C THR A 219 -9.33 -3.86 7.26
N THR A 220 -8.64 -4.31 8.32
CA THR A 220 -7.27 -3.90 8.59
C THR A 220 -6.38 -5.13 8.80
N VAL A 221 -5.10 -4.93 8.97
CA VAL A 221 -4.05 -5.96 8.86
C VAL A 221 -3.89 -6.86 10.09
N SER A 222 -4.73 -6.71 11.13
CA SER A 222 -4.78 -7.66 12.24
C SER A 222 -6.06 -7.51 13.07
N PRO A 223 -6.59 -8.60 13.68
CA PRO A 223 -7.73 -8.52 14.59
C PRO A 223 -7.46 -7.61 15.79
N ARG A 224 -6.25 -7.65 16.36
CA ARG A 224 -5.86 -6.77 17.46
C ARG A 224 -5.85 -5.32 17.02
N HIS A 225 -5.27 -5.02 15.86
CA HIS A 225 -5.24 -3.67 15.33
C HIS A 225 -6.64 -3.14 14.99
N ALA A 226 -7.55 -4.00 14.52
CA ALA A 226 -8.95 -3.62 14.30
C ALA A 226 -9.62 -3.17 15.60
N TRP A 227 -9.37 -3.87 16.71
CA TRP A 227 -9.84 -3.43 18.02
C TRP A 227 -9.19 -2.12 18.47
N GLU A 228 -7.87 -2.01 18.35
CA GLU A 228 -7.13 -0.80 18.73
C GLU A 228 -7.59 0.42 17.93
N ALA A 229 -7.81 0.29 16.63
CA ALA A 229 -8.30 1.37 15.79
C ALA A 229 -9.69 1.88 16.18
N GLN A 230 -10.56 1.01 16.71
CA GLN A 230 -11.89 1.39 17.16
C GLN A 230 -11.90 2.05 18.55
N TYR A 231 -11.02 1.62 19.46
CA TYR A 231 -11.14 1.93 20.88
C TYR A 231 -9.96 2.70 21.47
N THR A 232 -8.94 2.99 20.66
CA THR A 232 -7.74 3.74 21.08
C THR A 232 -7.37 4.81 20.06
N GLU A 233 -6.33 5.58 20.33
CA GLU A 233 -5.79 6.59 19.42
C GLU A 233 -5.16 6.00 18.14
N GLN A 234 -5.00 4.66 18.04
CA GLN A 234 -4.45 4.00 16.86
C GLN A 234 -5.34 4.15 15.61
N GLY A 235 -6.61 4.47 15.78
CA GLY A 235 -7.53 4.82 14.70
C GLY A 235 -7.32 6.21 14.10
N GLN A 236 -6.42 7.02 14.69
CA GLN A 236 -6.02 8.34 14.17
C GLN A 236 -7.23 9.24 13.83
N GLY A 237 -8.23 9.27 14.73
CA GLY A 237 -9.48 10.00 14.57
C GLY A 237 -10.64 9.21 13.94
N LEU A 238 -10.38 8.07 13.29
CA LEU A 238 -11.44 7.26 12.66
C LEU A 238 -12.16 6.32 13.62
N GLY A 239 -11.77 6.26 14.91
CA GLY A 239 -12.32 5.30 15.89
C GLY A 239 -13.84 5.32 15.95
N HIS A 240 -14.46 6.49 16.03
CA HIS A 240 -15.91 6.63 16.04
C HIS A 240 -16.57 6.10 14.76
N THR A 241 -16.05 6.47 13.60
CA THR A 241 -16.54 5.97 12.30
C THR A 241 -16.42 4.45 12.19
N LEU A 242 -15.29 3.87 12.63
CA LEU A 242 -15.09 2.43 12.65
C LEU A 242 -16.07 1.72 13.61
N HIS A 243 -16.36 2.33 14.75
CA HIS A 243 -17.33 1.80 15.71
C HIS A 243 -18.75 1.80 15.12
N LEU A 244 -19.19 2.90 14.48
CA LEU A 244 -20.49 2.95 13.80
C LEU A 244 -20.63 1.88 12.70
N HIS A 245 -19.52 1.52 12.08
CA HIS A 245 -19.46 0.52 11.01
C HIS A 245 -18.90 -0.84 11.47
N ALA A 246 -18.91 -1.13 12.77
CA ALA A 246 -18.29 -2.33 13.35
C ALA A 246 -18.81 -3.65 12.74
N VAL A 247 -20.07 -3.70 12.31
CA VAL A 247 -20.66 -4.91 11.67
C VAL A 247 -19.99 -5.30 10.36
N LYS A 248 -19.35 -4.37 9.69
CA LYS A 248 -18.62 -4.60 8.42
C LYS A 248 -17.11 -4.38 8.54
N PHE A 249 -16.58 -4.17 9.76
CA PHE A 249 -15.17 -3.92 10.02
C PHE A 249 -14.52 -5.08 10.78
N GLY A 250 -13.36 -5.53 10.30
CA GLY A 250 -12.61 -6.60 10.95
C GLY A 250 -11.12 -6.56 10.63
N GLY A 251 -10.38 -7.45 11.24
CA GLY A 251 -8.94 -7.58 11.02
C GLY A 251 -8.58 -8.91 10.40
N VAL A 252 -7.70 -8.90 9.41
CA VAL A 252 -7.13 -10.10 8.76
C VAL A 252 -5.62 -10.00 8.81
N LEU A 253 -4.96 -11.01 9.39
CA LEU A 253 -3.49 -11.04 9.45
C LEU A 253 -2.90 -11.20 8.05
N ASN A 254 -1.86 -10.41 7.77
CA ASN A 254 -1.06 -10.63 6.58
C ASN A 254 -0.34 -11.97 6.65
N GLY A 255 -0.20 -12.62 5.50
CA GLY A 255 0.60 -13.82 5.35
C GLY A 255 2.08 -13.52 5.14
N VAL A 256 2.86 -14.57 5.03
CA VAL A 256 4.27 -14.54 4.64
C VAL A 256 4.42 -15.36 3.36
N ASP A 257 5.17 -14.83 2.40
CA ASP A 257 5.51 -15.57 1.18
C ASP A 257 6.64 -16.57 1.51
N TYR A 258 6.28 -17.86 1.59
CA TYR A 258 7.24 -18.93 1.90
C TYR A 258 8.17 -19.30 0.74
N ASP A 259 7.91 -18.85 -0.47
CA ASP A 259 8.84 -19.03 -1.59
C ASP A 259 9.95 -17.96 -1.52
N LEU A 260 9.63 -16.76 -1.08
CA LEU A 260 10.57 -15.65 -0.94
C LEU A 260 11.33 -15.70 0.42
N TRP A 261 10.61 -15.92 1.52
CA TRP A 261 11.15 -15.90 2.88
C TRP A 261 11.39 -17.32 3.42
N ASN A 262 12.16 -18.11 2.68
CA ASN A 262 12.45 -19.49 3.05
C ASN A 262 13.97 -19.73 3.19
N PRO A 263 14.50 -19.83 4.41
CA PRO A 263 15.94 -20.02 4.63
C PRO A 263 16.47 -21.38 4.11
N GLU A 264 15.59 -22.33 3.79
CA GLU A 264 15.99 -23.62 3.23
C GLU A 264 16.41 -23.53 1.76
N ILE A 265 15.92 -22.53 1.05
CA ILE A 265 16.16 -22.33 -0.39
C ILE A 265 16.74 -20.96 -0.75
N ASP A 266 16.79 -20.02 0.20
CA ASP A 266 17.27 -18.66 -0.04
C ASP A 266 18.72 -18.64 -0.53
N PRO A 267 19.00 -18.13 -1.74
CA PRO A 267 20.36 -18.05 -2.26
C PRO A 267 21.16 -16.85 -1.70
N LEU A 268 20.52 -15.93 -0.97
CA LEU A 268 21.15 -14.69 -0.48
C LEU A 268 21.83 -14.85 0.88
N ILE A 269 21.55 -15.93 1.60
CA ILE A 269 22.17 -16.21 2.90
C ILE A 269 23.44 -17.07 2.74
N ALA A 270 24.40 -16.90 3.65
CA ALA A 270 25.69 -17.59 3.60
C ALA A 270 25.56 -19.11 3.76
N ALA A 271 24.63 -19.56 4.57
CA ALA A 271 24.27 -20.96 4.74
C ALA A 271 22.77 -21.13 4.90
N ARG A 272 22.21 -22.12 4.22
CA ARG A 272 20.81 -22.49 4.36
C ARG A 272 20.57 -23.17 5.71
N TYR A 273 19.33 -23.06 6.22
CA TYR A 273 18.91 -23.72 7.45
C TYR A 273 17.39 -23.94 7.45
N GLY A 274 16.93 -24.86 8.27
CA GLY A 274 15.51 -25.15 8.45
C GLY A 274 15.19 -25.35 9.94
N SER A 275 13.93 -25.65 10.25
CA SER A 275 13.46 -25.91 11.62
C SER A 275 14.17 -27.10 12.27
N GLU A 276 14.45 -28.13 11.48
CA GLU A 276 15.07 -29.39 11.92
C GLU A 276 16.62 -29.33 11.96
N TRP A 277 17.24 -28.33 11.31
CA TRP A 277 18.70 -28.22 11.18
C TRP A 277 19.14 -26.75 11.19
N ILE A 278 19.13 -26.19 12.38
CA ILE A 278 19.33 -24.76 12.62
C ILE A 278 20.79 -24.29 12.55
N ASP A 279 21.76 -25.20 12.44
CA ASP A 279 23.20 -24.87 12.53
C ASP A 279 23.68 -23.86 11.48
N GLY A 280 23.07 -23.85 10.29
CA GLY A 280 23.32 -22.84 9.27
C GLY A 280 23.08 -21.40 9.74
N LYS A 281 22.23 -21.19 10.73
CA LYS A 281 21.99 -19.87 11.33
C LYS A 281 23.21 -19.31 12.05
N TYR A 282 24.06 -20.17 12.63
CA TYR A 282 25.32 -19.75 13.24
C TYR A 282 26.34 -19.31 12.19
N VAL A 283 26.39 -19.99 11.05
CA VAL A 283 27.22 -19.59 9.90
C VAL A 283 26.77 -18.20 9.38
N ASN A 284 25.47 -17.99 9.24
CA ASN A 284 24.90 -16.69 8.85
C ASN A 284 25.22 -15.58 9.86
N LYS A 285 25.17 -15.90 11.17
CA LYS A 285 25.55 -14.95 12.22
C LYS A 285 27.02 -14.55 12.09
N GLN A 286 27.90 -15.50 11.80
CA GLN A 286 29.32 -15.23 11.59
C GLN A 286 29.53 -14.36 10.34
N ALA A 287 28.91 -14.70 9.22
CA ALA A 287 28.96 -13.92 7.99
C ALA A 287 28.48 -12.48 8.19
N LEU A 288 27.41 -12.27 8.99
CA LEU A 288 26.95 -10.92 9.35
C LEU A 288 28.00 -10.16 10.16
N ARG A 289 28.65 -10.81 11.13
CA ARG A 289 29.70 -10.19 11.93
C ARG A 289 30.88 -9.76 11.07
N GLU A 290 31.32 -10.58 10.16
CA GLU A 290 32.40 -10.28 9.23
C GLU A 290 32.01 -9.13 8.29
N ARG A 291 30.83 -9.20 7.68
CA ARG A 291 30.33 -8.18 6.74
C ARG A 291 30.21 -6.79 7.38
N PHE A 292 29.80 -6.72 8.65
CA PHE A 292 29.60 -5.45 9.37
C PHE A 292 30.76 -5.11 10.31
N LEU A 293 31.89 -5.81 10.21
CA LEU A 293 33.10 -5.59 11.04
C LEU A 293 32.79 -5.61 12.55
N LEU A 294 31.85 -6.48 12.96
CA LEU A 294 31.52 -6.65 14.37
C LEU A 294 32.52 -7.54 15.06
N ALA A 295 32.75 -7.32 16.36
CA ALA A 295 33.63 -8.17 17.16
C ALA A 295 33.20 -9.65 17.10
N GLN A 296 34.18 -10.55 16.91
CA GLN A 296 33.93 -11.98 16.88
C GLN A 296 33.58 -12.46 18.30
N SER A 297 32.33 -12.86 18.50
CA SER A 297 31.86 -13.36 19.79
C SER A 297 30.57 -14.16 19.64
N PHE A 298 30.23 -14.98 20.64
CA PHE A 298 28.98 -15.71 20.71
C PHE A 298 27.79 -14.86 21.19
N LYS A 299 28.01 -13.60 21.56
CA LYS A 299 26.91 -12.70 21.98
C LYS A 299 25.84 -12.58 20.92
N PRO A 300 24.57 -12.37 21.29
CA PRO A 300 23.49 -12.10 20.36
C PRO A 300 23.81 -10.91 19.44
N VAL A 301 23.33 -10.98 18.19
CA VAL A 301 23.29 -9.85 17.27
C VAL A 301 21.87 -9.32 17.29
N VAL A 302 21.71 -8.04 17.57
CA VAL A 302 20.43 -7.32 17.50
C VAL A 302 20.49 -6.41 16.29
N ALA A 303 19.53 -6.56 15.38
CA ALA A 303 19.44 -5.76 14.17
C ALA A 303 18.09 -5.06 14.11
N SER A 304 18.07 -3.84 13.56
CA SER A 304 16.86 -3.12 13.21
C SER A 304 16.97 -2.69 11.74
N ILE A 305 16.02 -3.14 10.93
CA ILE A 305 15.99 -2.87 9.50
C ILE A 305 14.64 -2.23 9.17
N GLY A 306 14.64 -1.04 8.59
CA GLY A 306 13.42 -0.32 8.25
C GLY A 306 13.68 1.16 7.98
N ARG A 307 12.62 1.87 7.63
CA ARG A 307 12.69 3.35 7.53
C ARG A 307 12.94 3.93 8.92
N LEU A 308 13.75 4.99 8.99
CA LEU A 308 13.97 5.76 10.22
C LEU A 308 12.78 6.72 10.45
N ASP A 309 11.70 6.16 10.91
CA ASP A 309 10.42 6.81 11.11
C ASP A 309 9.92 6.57 12.54
N ARG A 310 9.21 7.53 13.12
CA ARG A 310 8.64 7.41 14.47
C ARG A 310 7.72 6.20 14.61
N GLN A 311 6.95 5.85 13.57
CA GLN A 311 6.10 4.65 13.53
C GLN A 311 6.88 3.34 13.71
N LYS A 312 8.20 3.34 13.41
CA LYS A 312 9.08 2.19 13.60
C LYS A 312 9.69 2.11 14.99
N GLY A 313 9.29 3.00 15.90
CA GLY A 313 9.73 2.99 17.29
C GLY A 313 11.19 3.37 17.50
N ILE A 314 11.74 4.26 16.68
CA ILE A 314 13.16 4.69 16.75
C ILE A 314 13.54 5.16 18.14
N ASP A 315 12.68 5.90 18.83
CA ASP A 315 12.95 6.37 20.19
C ASP A 315 13.01 5.21 21.19
N LEU A 316 12.16 4.19 21.02
CA LEU A 316 12.18 2.97 21.84
C LEU A 316 13.44 2.14 21.57
N ILE A 317 13.83 2.00 20.29
CA ILE A 317 15.06 1.30 19.90
C ILE A 317 16.27 2.00 20.54
N ARG A 318 16.34 3.33 20.44
CA ARG A 318 17.40 4.12 21.07
C ARG A 318 17.44 3.91 22.59
N HIS A 319 16.30 3.99 23.26
CA HIS A 319 16.21 3.76 24.71
C HIS A 319 16.68 2.34 25.08
N ALA A 320 16.22 1.32 24.37
CA ALA A 320 16.60 -0.06 24.62
C ALA A 320 18.12 -0.30 24.44
N LEU A 321 18.71 0.33 23.41
CA LEU A 321 20.16 0.27 23.18
C LEU A 321 20.95 0.88 24.35
N PHE A 322 20.61 2.10 24.77
CA PHE A 322 21.30 2.75 25.89
C PHE A 322 21.10 1.98 27.20
N TYR A 323 19.90 1.45 27.44
CA TYR A 323 19.64 0.62 28.61
C TYR A 323 20.51 -0.65 28.61
N ALA A 324 20.54 -1.38 27.49
CA ALA A 324 21.33 -2.62 27.39
C ALA A 324 22.85 -2.38 27.53
N LEU A 325 23.34 -1.29 26.94
CA LEU A 325 24.76 -0.89 27.05
C LEU A 325 25.09 -0.41 28.45
N GLY A 326 24.25 0.41 29.08
CA GLY A 326 24.45 0.93 30.44
C GLY A 326 24.43 -0.16 31.52
N GLN A 327 23.73 -1.27 31.30
CA GLN A 327 23.72 -2.42 32.20
C GLN A 327 24.92 -3.38 32.02
N GLY A 328 25.90 -3.01 31.18
CA GLY A 328 27.07 -3.87 30.90
C GLY A 328 26.73 -5.15 30.13
N ARG A 329 25.53 -5.30 29.65
CA ARG A 329 25.05 -6.47 28.90
C ARG A 329 25.37 -6.39 27.38
N GLY A 330 25.95 -5.28 26.94
CA GLY A 330 26.37 -5.05 25.56
C GLY A 330 27.74 -4.38 25.52
N THR A 331 28.55 -4.70 24.53
CA THR A 331 29.74 -3.93 24.18
C THR A 331 29.36 -2.96 23.09
N PRO A 332 29.62 -1.64 23.22
CA PRO A 332 29.43 -0.73 22.12
C PRO A 332 30.31 -1.16 20.95
N VAL A 333 29.77 -1.53 19.85
CA VAL A 333 30.52 -1.73 18.62
C VAL A 333 30.11 -0.63 17.67
N GLY A 334 31.06 0.29 17.47
CA GLY A 334 30.98 1.31 16.42
C GLY A 334 29.73 2.19 16.50
N THR A 335 29.64 3.04 17.53
CA THR A 335 28.93 4.30 17.36
C THR A 335 29.79 5.13 16.40
N THR A 336 29.55 5.03 15.11
CA THR A 336 29.88 6.17 14.25
C THR A 336 29.12 7.36 14.83
N ALA A 337 29.87 8.38 15.25
CA ALA A 337 29.33 9.64 15.76
C ALA A 337 28.23 10.15 14.81
N PRO A 338 27.25 10.93 15.30
CA PRO A 338 26.27 11.57 14.46
C PRO A 338 26.97 12.66 13.62
N GLY A 339 27.63 12.23 12.58
CA GLY A 339 28.36 13.02 11.63
C GLY A 339 27.91 12.60 10.24
N SER A 340 27.02 13.43 9.67
CA SER A 340 26.78 13.55 8.22
C SER A 340 26.66 12.24 7.44
N PHE A 341 25.51 11.58 7.50
CA PHE A 341 25.05 10.78 6.37
C PHE A 341 24.58 11.71 5.23
N ASN A 342 25.56 12.37 4.60
CA ASN A 342 25.46 12.96 3.27
C ASN A 342 26.09 12.00 2.27
N GLY A 343 25.60 10.75 2.23
CA GLY A 343 25.88 9.83 1.13
C GLY A 343 24.62 9.72 0.27
N PRO A 344 24.75 9.71 -1.06
CA PRO A 344 23.59 9.45 -1.91
C PRO A 344 22.99 8.09 -1.54
N ALA A 345 21.66 8.03 -1.52
CA ALA A 345 20.94 6.77 -1.34
C ALA A 345 21.53 5.73 -2.30
N PRO A 346 21.80 4.48 -1.85
CA PRO A 346 22.29 3.46 -2.74
C PRO A 346 21.28 3.28 -3.87
N SER A 347 21.76 3.45 -5.11
CA SER A 347 20.96 3.23 -6.31
C SER A 347 20.41 1.81 -6.31
N PRO A 348 19.20 1.54 -6.79
CA PRO A 348 18.58 0.23 -6.81
C PRO A 348 19.29 -0.82 -7.69
N SER A 349 20.40 -0.48 -8.33
CA SER A 349 21.08 -1.32 -9.32
C SER A 349 22.04 -2.38 -8.77
N SER A 350 22.18 -2.58 -7.46
CA SER A 350 23.12 -3.57 -6.90
C SER A 350 22.46 -4.77 -6.20
N ARG A 351 21.18 -5.04 -6.51
CA ARG A 351 20.57 -6.32 -6.14
C ARG A 351 20.42 -7.18 -7.38
N ARG A 352 21.46 -7.94 -7.68
CA ARG A 352 21.32 -9.20 -8.40
C ARG A 352 21.02 -10.29 -7.42
#